data_5aeac3c6376ca56eb9cf57aa18b3e312
#
_entry.id   5aeac3c6376ca56eb9cf57aa18b3e312
#
_cell.length_a   1.000
_cell.length_b   1.000
_cell.length_c   1.000
_cell.angle_alpha   90.00
_cell.angle_beta   90.00
_cell.angle_gamma   90.00
#
_symmetry.space_group_name_H-M   'P 1'
#
loop_
_entity.id
_entity.type
_entity.pdbx_description
1 polymer ?
#
loop_
_entity_poly.entity_id
_entity_poly.type
_entity_poly.pdbx_seq_one_letter_code
_entity_poly.pdbx_strand_id
1 'polypeptide(L)'
;MKKAMALLLGFCVLLCSVGALAEPRADLVFTSATISLSSSGTCTFRATTYDEKNRIEITTVYLFKKTNGVWECICSLPRPTYVSSGFIYNAVMNYGDYMGDGMYRVQAMFNADGHEAYRYSNGVDF
;
A
#
# COMPACT_ATOMS: atom_id res chain seq x y z
N MET A 1 -9.67 3.21 29.46
CA MET A 1 -9.88 3.19 28.02
C MET A 1 -8.94 4.11 27.26
N LYS A 2 -8.85 5.40 27.60
CA LYS A 2 -7.92 6.34 26.94
C LYS A 2 -6.45 5.92 27.06
N LYS A 3 -6.05 5.35 28.21
CA LYS A 3 -4.69 4.86 28.42
C LYS A 3 -4.37 3.63 27.57
N ALA A 4 -5.35 2.74 27.37
CA ALA A 4 -5.18 1.57 26.53
C ALA A 4 -5.09 1.95 25.06
N MET A 5 -5.87 2.94 24.61
CA MET A 5 -5.79 3.47 23.25
C MET A 5 -4.46 4.17 22.98
N ALA A 6 -3.96 4.95 23.93
CA ALA A 6 -2.66 5.60 23.80
C ALA A 6 -1.52 4.58 23.74
N LEU A 7 -1.62 3.50 24.51
CA LEU A 7 -0.66 2.39 24.49
C LEU A 7 -0.71 1.66 23.13
N LEU A 8 -1.91 1.45 22.59
CA LEU A 8 -2.08 0.81 21.30
C LEU A 8 -1.51 1.68 20.19
N LEU A 9 -1.76 2.99 20.22
CA LEU A 9 -1.18 3.93 19.27
C LEU A 9 0.34 3.99 19.38
N GLY A 10 0.88 4.00 20.60
CA GLY A 10 2.31 3.95 20.83
C GLY A 10 2.92 2.65 20.32
N PHE A 11 2.23 1.55 20.52
CA PHE A 11 2.67 0.24 20.02
C PHE A 11 2.63 0.19 18.48
N CYS A 12 1.59 0.76 17.85
CA CYS A 12 1.53 0.87 16.39
C CYS A 12 2.65 1.75 15.84
N VAL A 13 2.97 2.85 16.50
CA VAL A 13 4.10 3.72 16.12
C VAL A 13 5.42 2.97 16.26
N LEU A 14 5.60 2.20 17.33
CA LEU A 14 6.78 1.36 17.52
C LEU A 14 6.87 0.28 16.44
N LEU A 15 5.77 -0.35 16.08
CA LEU A 15 5.72 -1.32 14.99
C LEU A 15 6.04 -0.66 13.65
N CYS A 16 5.57 0.55 13.40
CA CYS A 16 5.94 1.32 12.22
C CYS A 16 7.43 1.65 12.20
N SER A 17 8.01 1.98 13.34
CA SER A 17 9.45 2.22 13.46
C SER A 17 10.25 0.95 13.21
N VAL A 18 9.80 -0.20 13.73
CA VAL A 18 10.41 -1.50 13.46
C VAL A 18 10.23 -1.87 11.99
N GLY A 19 9.06 -1.58 11.40
CA GLY A 19 8.82 -1.75 9.98
C GLY A 19 9.76 -0.88 9.13
N ALA A 20 9.99 0.37 9.55
CA ALA A 20 10.94 1.25 8.89
C ALA A 20 12.38 0.72 8.95
N LEU A 21 12.77 0.10 10.08
CA LEU A 21 14.07 -0.55 10.20
C LEU A 21 14.20 -1.80 9.33
N ALA A 22 13.08 -2.44 8.99
CA ALA A 22 13.06 -3.58 8.08
C ALA A 22 13.00 -3.18 6.60
N GLU A 23 12.68 -1.90 6.30
CA GLU A 23 12.63 -1.39 4.91
C GLU A 23 13.89 -1.67 4.09
N PRO A 24 15.13 -1.57 4.62
CA PRO A 24 16.32 -1.91 3.84
C PRO A 24 16.29 -3.33 3.28
N ARG A 25 15.62 -4.27 3.95
CA ARG A 25 15.46 -5.63 3.42
C ARG A 25 14.45 -5.68 2.29
N ALA A 26 13.35 -4.94 2.39
CA ALA A 26 12.38 -4.81 1.30
C ALA A 26 13.02 -4.15 0.08
N ASP A 27 13.86 -3.13 0.31
CA ASP A 27 14.60 -2.45 -0.75
C ASP A 27 15.66 -3.34 -1.41
N LEU A 28 16.13 -4.38 -0.72
CA LEU A 28 17.02 -5.38 -1.31
C LEU A 28 16.28 -6.33 -2.25
N VAL A 29 14.96 -6.43 -2.15
CA VAL A 29 14.14 -7.27 -3.02
C VAL A 29 13.57 -6.44 -4.16
N PHE A 30 13.03 -5.27 -3.86
CA PHE A 30 12.41 -4.38 -4.83
C PHE A 30 13.36 -3.25 -5.21
N THR A 31 13.62 -3.08 -6.49
CA THR A 31 14.29 -1.88 -7.01
C THR A 31 13.34 -0.69 -6.99
N SER A 32 12.04 -0.95 -7.16
CA SER A 32 10.98 0.05 -7.13
C SER A 32 9.66 -0.63 -6.80
N ALA A 33 8.84 0.02 -6.00
CA ALA A 33 7.47 -0.38 -5.76
C ALA A 33 6.66 0.90 -5.55
N THR A 34 5.73 1.18 -6.45
CA THR A 34 4.99 2.43 -6.46
C THR A 34 3.51 2.20 -6.71
N ILE A 35 2.70 3.08 -6.15
CA ILE A 35 1.26 3.12 -6.38
C ILE A 35 0.92 4.53 -6.85
N SER A 36 0.18 4.63 -7.93
CA SER A 36 -0.27 5.90 -8.48
C SER A 36 -1.79 5.93 -8.52
N LEU A 37 -2.39 6.98 -7.98
CA LEU A 37 -3.84 7.20 -7.97
C LEU A 37 -4.17 8.42 -8.80
N SER A 38 -5.13 8.26 -9.72
CA SER A 38 -5.62 9.36 -10.57
C SER A 38 -6.88 9.98 -9.99
N SER A 39 -7.26 11.15 -10.49
CA SER A 39 -8.49 11.84 -10.09
C SER A 39 -9.77 11.12 -10.50
N SER A 40 -9.69 10.14 -11.39
CA SER A 40 -10.80 9.28 -11.76
C SER A 40 -10.92 8.01 -10.90
N GLY A 41 -10.00 7.82 -9.95
CA GLY A 41 -9.96 6.62 -9.11
C GLY A 41 -9.17 5.47 -9.71
N THR A 42 -8.51 5.67 -10.84
CA THR A 42 -7.65 4.64 -11.43
C THR A 42 -6.38 4.51 -10.60
N CYS A 43 -6.11 3.31 -10.14
CA CYS A 43 -4.96 2.99 -9.31
C CYS A 43 -4.02 2.06 -10.07
N THR A 44 -2.77 2.48 -10.23
CA THR A 44 -1.74 1.71 -10.92
C THR A 44 -0.71 1.23 -9.92
N PHE A 45 -0.48 -0.08 -9.90
CA PHE A 45 0.51 -0.73 -9.04
C PHE A 45 1.67 -1.18 -9.91
N ARG A 46 2.88 -0.75 -9.57
CA ARG A 46 4.09 -1.13 -10.29
C ARG A 46 5.18 -1.53 -9.33
N ALA A 47 5.84 -2.64 -9.66
CA ALA A 47 7.01 -3.06 -8.91
C ALA A 47 8.04 -3.67 -9.85
N THR A 48 9.31 -3.47 -9.49
CA THR A 48 10.44 -4.13 -10.13
C THR A 48 11.33 -4.73 -9.05
N THR A 49 11.97 -5.84 -9.37
CA THR A 49 12.81 -6.57 -8.43
C THR A 49 14.25 -6.67 -8.94
N TYR A 50 15.20 -6.83 -8.02
CA TYR A 50 16.62 -7.03 -8.39
C TYR A 50 16.83 -8.37 -9.05
N ASP A 51 16.21 -9.42 -8.47
CA ASP A 51 16.34 -10.78 -8.94
C ASP A 51 15.03 -11.27 -9.53
N GLU A 52 15.10 -12.24 -10.40
CA GLU A 52 13.93 -12.92 -10.95
C GLU A 52 13.13 -13.58 -9.84
N LYS A 53 11.82 -13.34 -9.83
CA LYS A 53 10.89 -13.89 -8.83
C LYS A 53 9.93 -14.87 -9.49
N ASN A 54 9.55 -15.90 -8.74
CA ASN A 54 8.55 -16.85 -9.20
C ASN A 54 7.15 -16.26 -9.13
N ARG A 55 6.93 -15.38 -8.15
CA ARG A 55 5.60 -14.81 -7.91
C ARG A 55 5.71 -13.40 -7.33
N ILE A 56 5.17 -12.45 -8.06
CA ILE A 56 5.00 -11.06 -7.59
C ILE A 56 3.50 -10.77 -7.62
N GLU A 57 2.95 -10.29 -6.52
CA GLU A 57 1.53 -10.02 -6.39
C GLU A 57 1.26 -8.88 -5.40
N ILE A 58 0.04 -8.37 -5.44
CA ILE A 58 -0.53 -7.52 -4.40
C ILE A 58 -1.37 -8.41 -3.49
N THR A 59 -1.09 -8.42 -2.20
CA THR A 59 -1.80 -9.27 -1.23
C THR A 59 -2.93 -8.55 -0.52
N THR A 60 -2.77 -7.25 -0.24
CA THR A 60 -3.79 -6.44 0.42
C THR A 60 -3.83 -5.04 -0.16
N VAL A 61 -5.02 -4.44 -0.19
CA VAL A 61 -5.22 -3.05 -0.59
C VAL A 61 -6.20 -2.41 0.39
N TYR A 62 -5.87 -1.22 0.87
CA TYR A 62 -6.70 -0.46 1.79
C TYR A 62 -6.90 0.96 1.29
N LEU A 63 -8.09 1.49 1.53
CA LEU A 63 -8.43 2.88 1.22
C LEU A 63 -8.29 3.73 2.47
N PHE A 64 -7.55 4.82 2.35
CA PHE A 64 -7.39 5.82 3.39
C PHE A 64 -8.06 7.12 2.97
N LYS A 65 -8.75 7.74 3.90
CA LYS A 65 -9.35 9.06 3.73
C LYS A 65 -8.73 10.02 4.74
N LYS A 66 -8.43 11.24 4.29
CA LYS A 66 -7.93 12.28 5.18
C LYS A 66 -9.10 12.98 5.86
N THR A 67 -9.14 12.90 7.18
CA THR A 67 -10.17 13.52 8.01
C THR A 67 -9.48 14.37 9.07
N ASN A 68 -9.80 15.67 9.10
CA ASN A 68 -9.19 16.62 10.03
C ASN A 68 -7.65 16.58 10.01
N GLY A 69 -7.08 16.47 8.82
CA GLY A 69 -5.63 16.43 8.63
C GLY A 69 -4.97 15.09 8.92
N VAL A 70 -5.75 14.06 9.25
CA VAL A 70 -5.24 12.73 9.60
C VAL A 70 -5.73 11.69 8.60
N TRP A 71 -4.84 10.83 8.15
CA TRP A 71 -5.19 9.71 7.30
C TRP A 71 -5.78 8.58 8.13
N GLU A 72 -6.97 8.13 7.74
CA GLU A 72 -7.69 7.04 8.40
C GLU A 72 -8.00 5.94 7.38
N CYS A 73 -7.75 4.69 7.76
CA CYS A 73 -8.16 3.54 6.97
C CYS A 73 -9.67 3.38 7.09
N ILE A 74 -10.37 3.48 5.97
CA ILE A 74 -11.85 3.40 5.97
C ILE A 74 -12.37 2.06 5.48
N CYS A 75 -11.66 1.38 4.62
CA CYS A 75 -12.08 0.05 4.15
C CYS A 75 -10.95 -0.71 3.47
N SER A 76 -11.16 -2.00 3.31
CA SER A 76 -10.37 -2.85 2.44
C SER A 76 -10.90 -2.74 1.01
N LEU A 77 -10.01 -2.73 0.04
CA LEU A 77 -10.35 -2.69 -1.38
C LEU A 77 -10.06 -4.05 -2.04
N PRO A 78 -10.77 -4.37 -3.14
CA PRO A 78 -10.42 -5.55 -3.93
C PRO A 78 -8.99 -5.43 -4.45
N ARG A 79 -8.19 -6.45 -4.22
CA ARG A 79 -6.82 -6.50 -4.76
C ARG A 79 -6.83 -6.91 -6.23
N PRO A 80 -5.81 -6.50 -7.01
CA PRO A 80 -5.61 -7.06 -8.34
C PRO A 80 -5.42 -8.58 -8.23
N THR A 81 -6.08 -9.33 -9.10
CA THR A 81 -5.92 -10.79 -9.16
C THR A 81 -4.69 -11.19 -9.98
N TYR A 82 -4.13 -10.24 -10.71
CA TYR A 82 -2.96 -10.48 -11.54
C TYR A 82 -1.75 -10.85 -10.67
N VAL A 83 -1.05 -11.88 -11.11
CA VAL A 83 0.21 -12.35 -10.53
C VAL A 83 1.21 -12.42 -11.67
N SER A 84 2.41 -11.89 -11.44
CA SER A 84 3.48 -11.96 -12.43
C SER A 84 4.62 -12.86 -11.94
N SER A 85 5.49 -13.23 -12.86
CA SER A 85 6.78 -13.84 -12.60
C SER A 85 7.87 -13.05 -13.32
N GLY A 86 9.12 -13.16 -12.88
CA GLY A 86 10.23 -12.43 -13.45
C GLY A 86 10.59 -11.21 -12.62
N PHE A 87 10.76 -10.05 -13.26
CA PHE A 87 11.29 -8.85 -12.62
C PHE A 87 10.28 -7.71 -12.49
N ILE A 88 9.14 -7.81 -13.15
CA ILE A 88 8.21 -6.69 -13.30
C ILE A 88 6.80 -7.12 -12.93
N TYR A 89 6.15 -6.26 -12.14
CA TYR A 89 4.72 -6.32 -11.85
C TYR A 89 4.06 -5.03 -12.29
N ASN A 90 2.93 -5.14 -12.95
CA ASN A 90 2.12 -3.99 -13.35
C ASN A 90 0.65 -4.38 -13.37
N ALA A 91 -0.16 -3.72 -12.54
CA ALA A 91 -1.60 -3.96 -12.46
C ALA A 91 -2.33 -2.64 -12.32
N VAL A 92 -3.55 -2.58 -12.85
CA VAL A 92 -4.42 -1.40 -12.79
C VAL A 92 -5.77 -1.81 -12.26
N MET A 93 -6.29 -1.03 -11.32
CA MET A 93 -7.64 -1.17 -10.76
C MET A 93 -8.34 0.17 -10.79
N ASN A 94 -9.65 0.17 -10.89
CA ASN A 94 -10.44 1.39 -10.72
C ASN A 94 -11.20 1.31 -9.40
N TYR A 95 -10.94 2.25 -8.50
CA TYR A 95 -11.57 2.32 -7.19
C TYR A 95 -12.49 3.53 -7.04
N GLY A 96 -12.85 4.18 -8.16
CA GLY A 96 -13.66 5.39 -8.15
C GLY A 96 -14.99 5.24 -7.42
N ASP A 97 -15.62 4.07 -7.52
CA ASP A 97 -16.90 3.79 -6.86
C ASP A 97 -16.79 3.75 -5.32
N TYR A 98 -15.58 3.58 -4.78
CA TYR A 98 -15.33 3.56 -3.33
C TYR A 98 -15.04 4.95 -2.77
N MET A 99 -14.83 5.95 -3.64
CA MET A 99 -14.38 7.28 -3.27
C MET A 99 -15.51 8.29 -3.49
N GLY A 100 -16.00 8.87 -2.39
CA GLY A 100 -16.89 10.01 -2.43
C GLY A 100 -16.09 11.32 -2.41
N ASP A 101 -16.69 12.39 -1.89
CA ASP A 101 -15.99 13.65 -1.72
C ASP A 101 -14.91 13.53 -0.64
N GLY A 102 -13.75 14.14 -0.90
CA GLY A 102 -12.67 14.19 0.06
C GLY A 102 -11.33 13.79 -0.51
N MET A 103 -10.32 13.77 0.34
CA MET A 103 -8.96 13.39 -0.04
C MET A 103 -8.70 11.93 0.33
N TYR A 104 -8.23 11.18 -0.65
CA TYR A 104 -7.99 9.74 -0.51
C TYR A 104 -6.59 9.36 -0.97
N ARG A 105 -6.08 8.28 -0.42
CA ARG A 105 -4.93 7.55 -0.93
C ARG A 105 -5.12 6.06 -0.72
N VAL A 106 -4.35 5.27 -1.44
CA VAL A 106 -4.40 3.81 -1.41
C VAL A 106 -3.11 3.29 -0.79
N GLN A 107 -3.24 2.31 0.08
CA GLN A 107 -2.11 1.53 0.59
C GLN A 107 -2.20 0.13 0.02
N ALA A 108 -1.08 -0.43 -0.41
CA ALA A 108 -1.03 -1.81 -0.83
C ALA A 108 0.23 -2.50 -0.33
N MET A 109 0.13 -3.82 -0.20
CA MET A 109 1.28 -4.66 0.10
C MET A 109 1.69 -5.41 -1.15
N PHE A 110 2.91 -5.14 -1.61
CA PHE A 110 3.58 -5.94 -2.63
C PHE A 110 4.24 -7.14 -1.99
N ASN A 111 4.14 -8.29 -2.62
CA ASN A 111 4.76 -9.52 -2.15
C ASN A 111 5.51 -10.15 -3.32
N ALA A 112 6.80 -10.40 -3.14
CA ALA A 112 7.64 -11.08 -4.12
C ALA A 112 8.30 -12.27 -3.43
N ASP A 113 7.82 -13.47 -3.74
CA ASP A 113 8.30 -14.74 -3.16
C ASP A 113 8.34 -14.72 -1.62
N GLY A 114 7.32 -14.12 -1.00
CA GLY A 114 7.21 -14.01 0.45
C GLY A 114 7.81 -12.74 1.05
N HIS A 115 8.53 -11.93 0.29
CA HIS A 115 9.05 -10.64 0.75
C HIS A 115 8.03 -9.53 0.52
N GLU A 116 7.69 -8.83 1.58
CA GLU A 116 6.60 -7.85 1.59
C GLU A 116 7.11 -6.43 1.63
N ALA A 117 6.43 -5.52 0.91
CA ALA A 117 6.68 -4.10 0.97
C ALA A 117 5.37 -3.33 0.93
N TYR A 118 5.11 -2.52 1.96
CA TYR A 118 3.98 -1.61 1.98
C TYR A 118 4.32 -0.33 1.25
N ARG A 119 3.37 0.15 0.45
CA ARG A 119 3.50 1.45 -0.22
C ARG A 119 2.17 2.19 -0.16
N TYR A 120 2.26 3.51 -0.23
CA TYR A 120 1.12 4.40 -0.34
C TYR A 120 1.13 5.08 -1.69
N SER A 121 -0.06 5.33 -2.23
CA SER A 121 -0.20 6.21 -3.39
C SER A 121 -0.05 7.67 -2.97
N ASN A 122 0.01 8.55 -3.97
CA ASN A 122 -0.24 9.96 -3.80
C ASN A 122 -1.67 10.19 -3.27
N GLY A 123 -1.85 11.29 -2.55
CA GLY A 123 -3.18 11.75 -2.16
C GLY A 123 -3.88 12.44 -3.32
N VAL A 124 -5.18 12.21 -3.45
CA VAL A 124 -6.01 12.84 -4.48
C VAL A 124 -7.28 13.36 -3.84
N ASP A 125 -7.64 14.60 -4.19
CA ASP A 125 -8.86 15.24 -3.73
C ASP A 125 -9.98 14.98 -4.76
N PHE A 126 -11.04 14.34 -4.28
CA PHE A 126 -12.22 14.00 -5.09
C PHE A 126 -13.39 14.92 -4.83
#